data_e7b6195fe45f0a8519c8da1af59d9c71
#
_entry.id   e7b6195fe45f0a8519c8da1af59d9c71
#
_cell.length_a   1.000
_cell.length_b   1.000
_cell.length_c   1.000
_cell.angle_alpha   90.00
_cell.angle_beta   90.00
_cell.angle_gamma   90.00
#
_symmetry.space_group_name_H-M   'P 1'
#
loop_
_entity.id
_entity.type
_entity.pdbx_description
1 polymer ?
#
loop_
_entity_poly.entity_id
_entity_poly.type
_entity_poly.pdbx_seq_one_letter_code
_entity_poly.pdbx_strand_id
1 'polypeptide(L)'
;MIEQARHRVVVIGAGFGGKYAAKALRTAPADITVINGTNHHVFEPLIYQVATGVLSPGEVATPVREIFRRQPDTEVLLGWVTDVDTDGRTVTATAPGGLPYQVPYDTLIVAAGTAQSYFGQDRFAEHTISLKTIDDAVELRSRILTAFEMAELATDPAEQARWLTFAIVGAGPTGVELAGQIAEIARRTLPGEYRRIDPARARIVLIDAADRVLPAFSAGSSAAAARRLRRLGVEIHVNTLVTDVDAAGVRMTPAPPAPVAEERIDAMTRVWSAGVAAPALAARIATATGAPTDRSGRILVEPDLTVPGHPEIFVIGDLMALDGLPGVAQVAIQSGGYAGRVIRRRLAGKPAGKPFHYFDKGDIATVSRFAAVADLRGVRLSGLAGWLLWLVVHWAYLPRGRNRASSLIRWAVTFLGRRRPERAVTARQAGFPVPPPAPATPAPATATPAPATATPASATATAAPRQPVTSAALPR
;
A
#
# COMPACT_ATOMS: atom_id res chain seq x y z
N MET A 1 2.28 -47.02 3.07
CA MET A 1 1.15 -46.11 2.75
C MET A 1 1.71 -45.04 1.81
N ILE A 2 1.19 -44.98 0.60
CA ILE A 2 1.55 -43.87 -0.31
C ILE A 2 0.93 -42.63 0.32
N GLU A 3 1.74 -41.70 0.80
CA GLU A 3 1.29 -40.40 1.31
C GLU A 3 0.58 -39.71 0.14
N GLN A 4 -0.73 -39.63 0.23
CA GLN A 4 -1.55 -39.00 -0.82
C GLN A 4 -1.18 -37.54 -0.86
N ALA A 5 -0.64 -37.06 -1.99
CA ALA A 5 -0.20 -35.66 -2.14
C ALA A 5 -1.35 -34.72 -1.74
N ARG A 6 -1.05 -33.82 -0.82
CA ARG A 6 -2.05 -32.84 -0.33
C ARG A 6 -2.45 -31.88 -1.45
N HIS A 7 -3.68 -31.45 -1.44
CA HIS A 7 -4.20 -30.49 -2.41
C HIS A 7 -3.46 -29.15 -2.29
N ARG A 8 -2.94 -28.63 -3.40
CA ARG A 8 -2.13 -27.42 -3.46
C ARG A 8 -3.00 -26.21 -3.79
N VAL A 9 -3.05 -25.23 -2.89
CA VAL A 9 -3.75 -23.97 -3.10
C VAL A 9 -2.72 -22.85 -3.23
N VAL A 10 -2.65 -22.21 -4.39
CA VAL A 10 -1.80 -21.03 -4.60
C VAL A 10 -2.65 -19.76 -4.49
N VAL A 11 -2.16 -18.78 -3.73
CA VAL A 11 -2.78 -17.46 -3.54
C VAL A 11 -1.83 -16.39 -4.09
N ILE A 12 -2.22 -15.71 -5.16
CA ILE A 12 -1.47 -14.59 -5.73
C ILE A 12 -1.90 -13.30 -5.04
N GLY A 13 -0.97 -12.70 -4.30
CA GLY A 13 -1.19 -11.44 -3.58
C GLY A 13 -1.59 -11.64 -2.11
N ALA A 14 -0.94 -10.88 -1.21
CA ALA A 14 -1.21 -10.85 0.23
C ALA A 14 -1.92 -9.55 0.68
N GLY A 15 -2.63 -8.88 -0.23
CA GLY A 15 -3.55 -7.78 0.07
C GLY A 15 -4.71 -8.24 0.95
N PHE A 16 -5.76 -7.43 1.06
CA PHE A 16 -6.92 -7.80 1.86
C PHE A 16 -7.55 -9.13 1.40
N GLY A 17 -7.78 -9.31 0.09
CA GLY A 17 -8.39 -10.52 -0.45
C GLY A 17 -7.59 -11.78 -0.12
N GLY A 18 -6.34 -11.84 -0.56
CA GLY A 18 -5.47 -13.02 -0.38
C GLY A 18 -5.22 -13.36 1.08
N LYS A 19 -4.98 -12.34 1.92
CA LYS A 19 -4.84 -12.55 3.37
C LYS A 19 -6.05 -13.23 4.00
N TYR A 20 -7.26 -12.78 3.67
CA TYR A 20 -8.47 -13.36 4.25
C TYR A 20 -8.83 -14.71 3.62
N ALA A 21 -8.50 -14.94 2.35
CA ALA A 21 -8.63 -16.26 1.71
C ALA A 21 -7.72 -17.30 2.37
N ALA A 22 -6.42 -17.02 2.48
CA ALA A 22 -5.46 -17.92 3.13
C ALA A 22 -5.81 -18.18 4.61
N LYS A 23 -6.27 -17.16 5.35
CA LYS A 23 -6.77 -17.35 6.73
C LYS A 23 -8.00 -18.26 6.81
N ALA A 24 -8.93 -18.17 5.86
CA ALA A 24 -10.12 -19.01 5.83
C ALA A 24 -9.80 -20.47 5.50
N LEU A 25 -8.66 -20.73 4.87
CA LEU A 25 -8.13 -22.05 4.55
C LEU A 25 -7.34 -22.74 5.69
N ARG A 26 -7.08 -22.06 6.80
CA ARG A 26 -6.22 -22.54 7.90
C ARG A 26 -6.53 -23.96 8.43
N THR A 27 -7.73 -24.47 8.22
CA THR A 27 -8.18 -25.81 8.64
C THR A 27 -8.52 -26.70 7.44
N ALA A 28 -8.15 -26.32 6.24
CA ALA A 28 -8.31 -27.12 5.05
C ALA A 28 -7.21 -28.21 5.00
N PRO A 29 -7.50 -29.41 4.49
CA PRO A 29 -6.49 -30.44 4.25
C PRO A 29 -5.71 -30.12 2.96
N ALA A 30 -4.98 -29.01 2.94
CA ALA A 30 -4.28 -28.50 1.77
C ALA A 30 -2.97 -27.81 2.15
N ASP A 31 -2.02 -27.80 1.23
CA ASP A 31 -0.81 -26.99 1.31
C ASP A 31 -1.09 -25.65 0.63
N ILE A 32 -0.86 -24.56 1.33
CA ILE A 32 -1.20 -23.22 0.87
C ILE A 32 0.10 -22.48 0.57
N THR A 33 0.26 -21.96 -0.66
CA THR A 33 1.38 -21.11 -1.02
C THR A 33 0.88 -19.70 -1.33
N VAL A 34 1.33 -18.70 -0.56
CA VAL A 34 1.03 -17.29 -0.79
C VAL A 34 2.22 -16.66 -1.50
N ILE A 35 2.03 -16.20 -2.74
CA ILE A 35 3.06 -15.47 -3.50
C ILE A 35 2.73 -13.98 -3.45
N ASN A 36 3.69 -13.15 -3.01
CA ASN A 36 3.48 -11.71 -2.92
C ASN A 36 4.73 -10.94 -3.37
N GLY A 37 4.53 -9.85 -4.12
CA GLY A 37 5.62 -9.01 -4.65
C GLY A 37 6.40 -8.24 -3.59
N THR A 38 5.85 -8.11 -2.38
CA THR A 38 6.52 -7.51 -1.21
C THR A 38 6.49 -8.48 -0.03
N ASN A 39 7.35 -8.27 0.97
CA ASN A 39 7.36 -9.10 2.16
C ASN A 39 6.26 -8.77 3.18
N HIS A 40 5.39 -7.79 2.87
CA HIS A 40 4.42 -7.24 3.81
C HIS A 40 3.03 -7.08 3.19
N HIS A 41 2.04 -7.06 4.07
CA HIS A 41 0.67 -6.63 3.80
C HIS A 41 0.51 -5.18 4.23
N VAL A 42 -0.02 -4.34 3.37
CA VAL A 42 -0.30 -2.92 3.66
C VAL A 42 -1.75 -2.75 4.09
N PHE A 43 -1.97 -1.97 5.15
CA PHE A 43 -3.28 -1.47 5.50
C PHE A 43 -3.55 -0.17 4.73
N GLU A 44 -3.93 -0.31 3.45
CA GLU A 44 -4.07 0.78 2.47
C GLU A 44 -4.89 1.99 2.97
N PRO A 45 -6.01 1.82 3.73
CA PRO A 45 -6.78 2.96 4.20
C PRO A 45 -6.02 3.98 5.05
N LEU A 46 -4.83 3.64 5.54
CA LEU A 46 -3.98 4.55 6.31
C LEU A 46 -2.68 4.95 5.60
N ILE A 47 -2.51 4.58 4.33
CA ILE A 47 -1.27 4.86 3.59
C ILE A 47 -1.02 6.36 3.42
N TYR A 48 -2.07 7.17 3.27
CA TYR A 48 -1.96 8.63 3.20
C TYR A 48 -1.38 9.23 4.49
N GLN A 49 -1.52 8.57 5.65
CA GLN A 49 -0.91 9.01 6.90
C GLN A 49 0.60 8.77 6.92
N VAL A 50 1.09 7.77 6.21
CA VAL A 50 2.53 7.60 5.97
C VAL A 50 3.04 8.72 5.06
N ALA A 51 2.33 8.99 3.96
CA ALA A 51 2.65 10.06 3.02
C ALA A 51 2.63 11.46 3.65
N THR A 52 1.97 11.63 4.78
CA THR A 52 1.85 12.92 5.46
C THR A 52 2.49 12.95 6.84
N GLY A 53 3.31 11.95 7.17
CA GLY A 53 4.16 11.94 8.37
C GLY A 53 3.41 11.75 9.70
N VAL A 54 2.19 11.21 9.67
CA VAL A 54 1.41 10.86 10.89
C VAL A 54 1.83 9.50 11.42
N LEU A 55 1.89 8.49 10.53
CA LEU A 55 2.28 7.12 10.85
C LEU A 55 3.60 6.75 10.16
N SER A 56 4.33 5.81 10.75
CA SER A 56 5.47 5.19 10.09
C SER A 56 5.03 4.04 9.17
N PRO A 57 5.84 3.66 8.17
CA PRO A 57 5.58 2.47 7.34
C PRO A 57 5.28 1.21 8.16
N GLY A 58 6.02 0.97 9.26
CA GLY A 58 5.86 -0.23 10.09
C GLY A 58 4.54 -0.30 10.87
N GLU A 59 3.79 0.79 10.97
CA GLU A 59 2.47 0.80 11.62
C GLU A 59 1.35 0.37 10.69
N VAL A 60 1.50 0.62 9.39
CA VAL A 60 0.52 0.26 8.36
C VAL A 60 0.91 -1.02 7.60
N ALA A 61 2.17 -1.41 7.63
CA ALA A 61 2.68 -2.62 7.01
C ALA A 61 2.92 -3.74 8.04
N THR A 62 2.55 -4.96 7.69
CA THR A 62 2.76 -6.14 8.54
C THR A 62 3.42 -7.24 7.72
N PRO A 63 4.56 -7.81 8.15
CA PRO A 63 5.20 -8.91 7.44
C PRO A 63 4.24 -10.08 7.18
N VAL A 64 4.15 -10.55 5.93
CA VAL A 64 3.21 -11.62 5.54
C VAL A 64 3.50 -12.91 6.30
N ARG A 65 4.79 -13.28 6.47
CA ARG A 65 5.20 -14.47 7.24
C ARG A 65 4.72 -14.41 8.70
N GLU A 66 4.66 -13.22 9.27
CA GLU A 66 4.18 -13.01 10.62
C GLU A 66 2.65 -13.16 10.73
N ILE A 67 1.91 -12.80 9.67
CA ILE A 67 0.45 -12.99 9.59
C ILE A 67 0.11 -14.49 9.64
N PHE A 68 0.90 -15.34 8.97
CA PHE A 68 0.66 -16.77 8.84
C PHE A 68 1.51 -17.64 9.78
N ARG A 69 2.31 -17.06 10.67
CA ARG A 69 3.22 -17.80 11.58
C ARG A 69 2.58 -18.96 12.36
N ARG A 70 1.28 -18.86 12.65
CA ARG A 70 0.51 -19.88 13.37
C ARG A 70 -0.31 -20.79 12.45
N GLN A 71 0.00 -20.81 11.16
CA GLN A 71 -0.66 -21.60 10.14
C GLN A 71 0.41 -22.42 9.42
N PRO A 72 0.76 -23.62 9.97
CA PRO A 72 1.92 -24.40 9.53
C PRO A 72 1.82 -24.85 8.06
N ASP A 73 0.60 -25.10 7.57
CA ASP A 73 0.35 -25.50 6.19
C ASP A 73 0.35 -24.31 5.20
N THR A 74 0.87 -23.14 5.62
CA THR A 74 0.94 -21.97 4.76
C THR A 74 2.38 -21.51 4.58
N GLU A 75 2.87 -21.68 3.38
CA GLU A 75 4.13 -21.12 2.90
C GLU A 75 3.94 -19.70 2.33
N VAL A 76 4.96 -18.87 2.44
CA VAL A 76 4.98 -17.52 1.85
C VAL A 76 6.21 -17.40 0.97
N LEU A 77 6.00 -17.08 -0.30
CA LEU A 77 7.08 -16.84 -1.27
C LEU A 77 7.10 -15.36 -1.67
N LEU A 78 8.29 -14.79 -1.69
CA LEU A 78 8.50 -13.44 -2.20
C LEU A 78 8.76 -13.52 -3.70
N GLY A 79 7.88 -12.91 -4.49
CA GLY A 79 8.02 -12.89 -5.93
C GLY A 79 6.90 -12.11 -6.60
N TRP A 80 7.24 -11.55 -7.75
CA TRP A 80 6.28 -10.89 -8.63
C TRP A 80 5.75 -11.90 -9.64
N VAL A 81 4.47 -12.22 -9.57
CA VAL A 81 3.84 -13.16 -10.50
C VAL A 81 3.75 -12.53 -11.89
N THR A 82 4.33 -13.18 -12.86
CA THR A 82 4.43 -12.71 -14.24
C THR A 82 3.50 -13.46 -15.19
N ASP A 83 3.17 -14.72 -14.87
CA ASP A 83 2.34 -15.55 -15.74
C ASP A 83 1.59 -16.66 -14.98
N VAL A 84 0.53 -17.17 -15.60
CA VAL A 84 -0.27 -18.32 -15.14
C VAL A 84 -0.53 -19.22 -16.34
N ASP A 85 0.05 -20.41 -16.31
CA ASP A 85 -0.29 -21.50 -17.22
C ASP A 85 -1.53 -22.25 -16.65
N THR A 86 -2.66 -22.08 -17.29
CA THR A 86 -3.94 -22.66 -16.85
C THR A 86 -4.06 -24.12 -17.21
N ASP A 87 -3.45 -24.56 -18.32
CA ASP A 87 -3.46 -25.96 -18.77
C ASP A 87 -2.49 -26.81 -17.94
N GLY A 88 -1.25 -26.33 -17.77
CA GLY A 88 -0.22 -26.96 -16.93
C GLY A 88 -0.41 -26.72 -15.42
N ARG A 89 -1.39 -25.88 -15.03
CA ARG A 89 -1.69 -25.51 -13.63
C ARG A 89 -0.46 -25.03 -12.87
N THR A 90 0.22 -24.05 -13.43
CA THR A 90 1.49 -23.54 -12.87
C THR A 90 1.50 -22.01 -12.85
N VAL A 91 1.91 -21.43 -11.73
CA VAL A 91 2.16 -19.99 -11.58
C VAL A 91 3.64 -19.73 -11.75
N THR A 92 3.99 -18.82 -12.65
CA THR A 92 5.38 -18.32 -12.81
C THR A 92 5.55 -17.00 -12.09
N ALA A 93 6.59 -16.91 -11.27
CA ALA A 93 6.95 -15.70 -10.54
C ALA A 93 8.45 -15.42 -10.64
N THR A 94 8.81 -14.14 -10.45
CA THR A 94 10.20 -13.68 -10.45
C THR A 94 10.57 -13.22 -9.04
N ALA A 95 11.61 -13.84 -8.47
CA ALA A 95 12.18 -13.47 -7.19
C ALA A 95 13.03 -12.18 -7.30
N PRO A 96 13.36 -11.50 -6.18
CA PRO A 96 14.36 -10.44 -6.18
C PRO A 96 15.67 -10.88 -6.87
N GLY A 97 16.24 -9.99 -7.67
CA GLY A 97 17.40 -10.32 -8.50
C GLY A 97 17.06 -10.96 -9.86
N GLY A 98 15.77 -11.10 -10.19
CA GLY A 98 15.33 -11.53 -11.53
C GLY A 98 15.27 -13.04 -11.74
N LEU A 99 15.47 -13.87 -10.69
CA LEU A 99 15.41 -15.32 -10.77
C LEU A 99 13.97 -15.81 -10.91
N PRO A 100 13.57 -16.47 -12.02
CA PRO A 100 12.25 -17.03 -12.19
C PRO A 100 12.10 -18.33 -11.39
N TYR A 101 10.87 -18.58 -10.91
CA TYR A 101 10.48 -19.86 -10.30
C TYR A 101 9.02 -20.17 -10.61
N GLN A 102 8.68 -21.46 -10.50
CA GLN A 102 7.34 -21.95 -10.80
C GLN A 102 6.73 -22.65 -9.58
N VAL A 103 5.42 -22.46 -9.41
CA VAL A 103 4.64 -23.09 -8.33
C VAL A 103 3.41 -23.77 -8.91
N PRO A 104 3.32 -25.11 -8.83
CA PRO A 104 2.17 -25.85 -9.32
C PRO A 104 0.98 -25.70 -8.36
N TYR A 105 -0.25 -25.71 -8.91
CA TYR A 105 -1.47 -25.59 -8.13
C TYR A 105 -2.54 -26.60 -8.56
N ASP A 106 -3.42 -26.95 -7.65
CA ASP A 106 -4.67 -27.65 -7.92
C ASP A 106 -5.86 -26.68 -7.82
N THR A 107 -5.74 -25.64 -7.00
CA THR A 107 -6.66 -24.49 -6.94
C THR A 107 -5.85 -23.18 -6.89
N LEU A 108 -6.27 -22.20 -7.68
CA LEU A 108 -5.65 -20.89 -7.75
C LEU A 108 -6.59 -19.81 -7.21
N ILE A 109 -6.07 -18.89 -6.38
CA ILE A 109 -6.77 -17.69 -5.94
C ILE A 109 -5.99 -16.48 -6.42
N VAL A 110 -6.58 -15.70 -7.33
CA VAL A 110 -5.98 -14.48 -7.88
C VAL A 110 -6.51 -13.28 -7.09
N ALA A 111 -5.66 -12.72 -6.25
CA ALA A 111 -5.92 -11.56 -5.40
C ALA A 111 -4.92 -10.42 -5.65
N ALA A 112 -4.60 -10.19 -6.94
CA ALA A 112 -3.53 -9.27 -7.37
C ALA A 112 -3.90 -7.78 -7.23
N GLY A 113 -5.12 -7.43 -6.81
CA GLY A 113 -5.57 -6.05 -6.63
C GLY A 113 -5.66 -5.28 -7.93
N THR A 114 -5.50 -3.95 -7.84
CA THR A 114 -5.50 -3.03 -9.00
C THR A 114 -4.24 -2.18 -9.02
N ALA A 115 -3.87 -1.73 -10.22
CA ALA A 115 -2.81 -0.76 -10.47
C ALA A 115 -3.39 0.66 -10.63
N GLN A 116 -2.51 1.67 -10.66
CA GLN A 116 -2.88 3.03 -11.01
C GLN A 116 -3.31 3.11 -12.47
N SER A 117 -4.39 3.85 -12.76
CA SER A 117 -4.83 4.16 -14.12
C SER A 117 -4.59 5.64 -14.44
N TYR A 118 -4.06 5.89 -15.61
CA TYR A 118 -3.95 7.23 -16.18
C TYR A 118 -4.94 7.44 -17.34
N PHE A 119 -5.97 6.58 -17.45
CA PHE A 119 -7.00 6.66 -18.48
C PHE A 119 -6.45 6.71 -19.91
N GLY A 120 -5.40 5.91 -20.18
CA GLY A 120 -4.72 5.85 -21.47
C GLY A 120 -3.66 6.95 -21.69
N GLN A 121 -3.39 7.79 -20.69
CA GLN A 121 -2.36 8.83 -20.72
C GLN A 121 -1.15 8.42 -19.86
N ASP A 122 -0.58 7.25 -20.10
CA ASP A 122 0.47 6.65 -19.24
C ASP A 122 1.73 7.52 -19.12
N ARG A 123 1.94 8.46 -20.07
CA ARG A 123 2.98 9.49 -19.97
C ARG A 123 2.89 10.36 -18.71
N PHE A 124 1.69 10.51 -18.12
CA PHE A 124 1.52 11.28 -16.88
C PHE A 124 2.24 10.63 -15.68
N ALA A 125 2.52 9.32 -15.75
CA ALA A 125 3.26 8.60 -14.71
C ALA A 125 4.66 9.19 -14.46
N GLU A 126 5.32 9.71 -15.50
CA GLU A 126 6.66 10.30 -15.39
C GLU A 126 6.69 11.58 -14.55
N HIS A 127 5.56 12.27 -14.48
CA HIS A 127 5.45 13.60 -13.87
C HIS A 127 4.58 13.64 -12.61
N THR A 128 3.97 12.53 -12.24
CA THR A 128 3.11 12.43 -11.05
C THR A 128 3.63 11.38 -10.08
N ILE A 129 3.13 11.41 -8.88
CA ILE A 129 3.29 10.33 -7.91
C ILE A 129 1.93 9.74 -7.57
N SER A 130 1.83 8.42 -7.59
CA SER A 130 0.65 7.69 -7.13
C SER A 130 0.69 7.48 -5.61
N LEU A 131 -0.34 6.85 -5.05
CA LEU A 131 -0.34 6.45 -3.64
C LEU A 131 -0.96 5.05 -3.49
N LYS A 132 -0.23 4.03 -3.92
CA LYS A 132 -0.63 2.63 -3.88
C LYS A 132 0.27 1.77 -3.00
N THR A 133 1.54 2.12 -2.90
CA THR A 133 2.57 1.35 -2.20
C THR A 133 3.15 2.15 -1.02
N ILE A 134 3.86 1.45 -0.14
CA ILE A 134 4.65 2.11 0.93
C ILE A 134 5.75 3.00 0.32
N ASP A 135 6.34 2.56 -0.79
CA ASP A 135 7.39 3.32 -1.47
C ASP A 135 6.82 4.64 -2.01
N ASP A 136 5.63 4.60 -2.65
CA ASP A 136 4.91 5.81 -3.07
C ASP A 136 4.65 6.75 -1.88
N ALA A 137 4.22 6.21 -0.75
CA ALA A 137 3.90 7.02 0.42
C ALA A 137 5.14 7.69 1.03
N VAL A 138 6.27 6.97 1.08
CA VAL A 138 7.54 7.51 1.57
C VAL A 138 8.11 8.54 0.60
N GLU A 139 8.02 8.30 -0.70
CA GLU A 139 8.43 9.25 -1.73
C GLU A 139 7.56 10.50 -1.70
N LEU A 140 6.23 10.36 -1.65
CA LEU A 140 5.31 11.51 -1.56
C LEU A 140 5.58 12.34 -0.31
N ARG A 141 5.83 11.71 0.84
CA ARG A 141 6.22 12.41 2.06
C ARG A 141 7.47 13.24 1.86
N SER A 142 8.47 12.66 1.22
CA SER A 142 9.72 13.34 0.91
C SER A 142 9.46 14.54 -0.01
N ARG A 143 8.70 14.36 -1.10
CA ARG A 143 8.38 15.45 -2.03
C ARG A 143 7.61 16.59 -1.36
N ILE A 144 6.62 16.28 -0.50
CA ILE A 144 5.87 17.29 0.25
C ILE A 144 6.81 18.11 1.13
N LEU A 145 7.67 17.49 1.90
CA LEU A 145 8.57 18.17 2.83
C LEU A 145 9.67 18.93 2.08
N THR A 146 10.29 18.31 1.08
CA THR A 146 11.33 18.97 0.25
C THR A 146 10.77 20.17 -0.52
N ALA A 147 9.47 20.18 -0.87
CA ALA A 147 8.87 21.32 -1.54
C ALA A 147 8.95 22.61 -0.67
N PHE A 148 8.75 22.51 0.63
CA PHE A 148 8.91 23.65 1.55
C PHE A 148 10.38 24.06 1.70
N GLU A 149 11.32 23.13 1.72
CA GLU A 149 12.76 23.44 1.75
C GLU A 149 13.20 24.16 0.48
N MET A 150 12.72 23.70 -0.68
CA MET A 150 13.03 24.34 -1.96
C MET A 150 12.38 25.72 -2.09
N ALA A 151 11.18 25.88 -1.57
CA ALA A 151 10.54 27.20 -1.50
C ALA A 151 11.33 28.20 -0.62
N GLU A 152 11.91 27.71 0.50
CA GLU A 152 12.77 28.54 1.37
C GLU A 152 14.06 28.97 0.67
N LEU A 153 14.61 28.14 -0.22
CA LEU A 153 15.81 28.41 -1.00
C LEU A 153 15.54 29.32 -2.21
N ALA A 154 14.36 29.22 -2.80
CA ALA A 154 14.00 29.97 -4.00
C ALA A 154 14.01 31.49 -3.74
N THR A 155 14.68 32.22 -4.63
CA THR A 155 14.74 33.71 -4.60
C THR A 155 13.74 34.36 -5.54
N ASP A 156 13.34 33.66 -6.60
CA ASP A 156 12.28 34.06 -7.51
C ASP A 156 10.89 33.75 -6.90
N PRO A 157 10.02 34.77 -6.75
CA PRO A 157 8.67 34.57 -6.23
C PRO A 157 7.82 33.59 -7.04
N ALA A 158 8.01 33.53 -8.36
CA ALA A 158 7.27 32.61 -9.21
C ALA A 158 7.74 31.15 -8.99
N GLU A 159 9.03 30.93 -8.85
CA GLU A 159 9.57 29.62 -8.48
C GLU A 159 9.12 29.20 -7.09
N GLN A 160 9.18 30.11 -6.11
CA GLN A 160 8.70 29.88 -4.75
C GLN A 160 7.23 29.48 -4.74
N ALA A 161 6.38 30.15 -5.52
CA ALA A 161 4.97 29.82 -5.64
C ALA A 161 4.74 28.43 -6.24
N ARG A 162 5.53 28.00 -7.24
CA ARG A 162 5.47 26.67 -7.82
C ARG A 162 5.82 25.58 -6.81
N TRP A 163 6.84 25.80 -5.98
CA TRP A 163 7.21 24.87 -4.90
C TRP A 163 6.14 24.78 -3.82
N LEU A 164 5.44 25.87 -3.51
CA LEU A 164 4.36 25.92 -2.53
C LEU A 164 2.99 25.48 -3.12
N THR A 165 2.94 25.03 -4.38
CA THR A 165 1.71 24.54 -5.01
C THR A 165 1.71 23.01 -5.07
N PHE A 166 0.62 22.42 -4.56
CA PHE A 166 0.37 20.98 -4.53
C PHE A 166 -0.88 20.67 -5.35
N ALA A 167 -0.70 20.05 -6.52
CA ALA A 167 -1.80 19.64 -7.38
C ALA A 167 -2.15 18.16 -7.13
N ILE A 168 -3.40 17.90 -6.79
CA ILE A 168 -3.92 16.54 -6.48
C ILE A 168 -5.04 16.25 -7.47
N VAL A 169 -4.83 15.23 -8.30
CA VAL A 169 -5.82 14.76 -9.28
C VAL A 169 -6.56 13.55 -8.73
N GLY A 170 -7.89 13.67 -8.66
CA GLY A 170 -8.79 12.70 -8.06
C GLY A 170 -9.32 13.16 -6.70
N ALA A 171 -10.62 13.45 -6.62
CA ALA A 171 -11.31 13.86 -5.38
C ALA A 171 -12.09 12.72 -4.71
N GLY A 172 -11.66 11.47 -4.91
CA GLY A 172 -12.05 10.32 -4.11
C GLY A 172 -11.49 10.38 -2.69
N PRO A 173 -11.67 9.34 -1.86
CA PRO A 173 -11.21 9.33 -0.47
C PRO A 173 -9.72 9.68 -0.33
N THR A 174 -8.84 9.05 -1.10
CA THR A 174 -7.38 9.28 -1.03
C THR A 174 -7.01 10.75 -1.31
N GLY A 175 -7.57 11.35 -2.36
CA GLY A 175 -7.28 12.75 -2.71
C GLY A 175 -7.79 13.73 -1.68
N VAL A 176 -8.99 13.52 -1.15
CA VAL A 176 -9.59 14.33 -0.08
C VAL A 176 -8.77 14.26 1.20
N GLU A 177 -8.35 13.06 1.60
CA GLU A 177 -7.51 12.81 2.79
C GLU A 177 -6.14 13.47 2.63
N LEU A 178 -5.48 13.32 1.48
CA LEU A 178 -4.20 13.98 1.18
C LEU A 178 -4.33 15.50 1.20
N ALA A 179 -5.32 16.06 0.50
CA ALA A 179 -5.52 17.51 0.44
C ALA A 179 -5.71 18.11 1.83
N GLY A 180 -6.54 17.48 2.67
CA GLY A 180 -6.74 17.91 4.04
C GLY A 180 -5.49 17.81 4.89
N GLN A 181 -4.72 16.73 4.75
CA GLN A 181 -3.50 16.51 5.51
C GLN A 181 -2.35 17.43 5.08
N ILE A 182 -2.19 17.71 3.79
CA ILE A 182 -1.19 18.68 3.29
C ILE A 182 -1.54 20.09 3.78
N ALA A 183 -2.83 20.46 3.75
CA ALA A 183 -3.28 21.73 4.29
C ALA A 183 -3.00 21.87 5.81
N GLU A 184 -3.13 20.79 6.57
CA GLU A 184 -2.77 20.78 7.99
C GLU A 184 -1.25 20.86 8.22
N ILE A 185 -0.43 20.23 7.38
CA ILE A 185 1.03 20.40 7.43
C ILE A 185 1.37 21.88 7.24
N ALA A 186 0.89 22.47 6.16
CA ALA A 186 1.20 23.83 5.78
C ALA A 186 0.74 24.88 6.81
N ARG A 187 -0.50 24.72 7.33
CA ARG A 187 -1.16 25.75 8.16
C ARG A 187 -1.05 25.51 9.67
N ARG A 188 -0.60 24.34 10.09
CA ARG A 188 -0.58 23.99 11.52
C ARG A 188 0.76 23.44 12.00
N THR A 189 1.43 22.61 11.17
CA THR A 189 2.65 21.93 11.60
C THR A 189 3.88 22.77 11.37
N LEU A 190 4.03 23.39 10.19
CA LEU A 190 5.21 24.11 9.75
C LEU A 190 5.28 25.62 10.10
N PRO A 191 4.18 26.34 10.44
CA PRO A 191 4.28 27.76 10.72
C PRO A 191 5.32 28.08 11.80
N GLY A 192 6.20 29.06 11.48
CA GLY A 192 7.29 29.50 12.34
C GLY A 192 8.58 28.71 12.23
N GLU A 193 8.64 27.63 11.45
CA GLU A 193 9.87 26.85 11.22
C GLU A 193 10.75 27.46 10.11
N TYR A 194 10.14 28.15 9.14
CA TYR A 194 10.83 28.80 8.00
C TYR A 194 11.02 30.29 8.23
N ARG A 195 11.99 30.91 7.54
CA ARG A 195 12.34 32.33 7.70
C ARG A 195 12.00 33.19 6.50
N ARG A 196 12.05 32.61 5.30
CA ARG A 196 11.80 33.33 4.04
C ARG A 196 10.41 33.07 3.47
N ILE A 197 9.79 31.96 3.84
CA ILE A 197 8.43 31.63 3.43
C ILE A 197 7.48 31.58 4.62
N ASP A 198 6.21 31.80 4.33
CA ASP A 198 5.11 31.40 5.21
C ASP A 198 4.48 30.11 4.64
N PRO A 199 4.69 28.93 5.27
CA PRO A 199 4.11 27.69 4.82
C PRO A 199 2.58 27.73 4.69
N ALA A 200 1.91 28.57 5.48
CA ALA A 200 0.45 28.72 5.45
C ALA A 200 -0.07 29.26 4.11
N ARG A 201 0.80 29.90 3.31
CA ARG A 201 0.49 30.36 1.94
C ARG A 201 0.51 29.25 0.90
N ALA A 202 0.85 28.01 1.27
CA ALA A 202 0.81 26.90 0.34
C ALA A 202 -0.57 26.74 -0.30
N ARG A 203 -0.57 26.59 -1.62
CA ARG A 203 -1.74 26.40 -2.46
C ARG A 203 -1.97 24.91 -2.65
N ILE A 204 -3.10 24.39 -2.20
CA ILE A 204 -3.49 22.97 -2.36
C ILE A 204 -4.68 22.93 -3.30
N VAL A 205 -4.50 22.32 -4.46
CA VAL A 205 -5.50 22.25 -5.53
C VAL A 205 -5.95 20.81 -5.71
N LEU A 206 -7.25 20.55 -5.54
CA LEU A 206 -7.89 19.26 -5.71
C LEU A 206 -8.74 19.29 -6.98
N ILE A 207 -8.43 18.43 -7.95
CA ILE A 207 -9.01 18.43 -9.30
C ILE A 207 -9.73 17.11 -9.53
N ASP A 208 -10.97 17.12 -10.03
CA ASP A 208 -11.70 15.92 -10.41
C ASP A 208 -12.67 16.17 -11.56
N ALA A 209 -12.81 15.18 -12.42
CA ALA A 209 -13.79 15.18 -13.50
C ALA A 209 -15.24 15.01 -13.01
N ALA A 210 -15.44 14.44 -11.82
CA ALA A 210 -16.75 14.29 -11.19
C ALA A 210 -17.33 15.67 -10.79
N ASP A 211 -18.66 15.70 -10.60
CA ASP A 211 -19.41 16.91 -10.23
C ASP A 211 -19.20 17.34 -8.76
N ARG A 212 -18.57 16.49 -7.95
CA ARG A 212 -18.36 16.72 -6.51
C ARG A 212 -17.21 15.91 -5.97
N VAL A 213 -16.67 16.32 -4.84
CA VAL A 213 -15.72 15.52 -4.05
C VAL A 213 -16.43 14.31 -3.44
N LEU A 214 -15.71 13.20 -3.25
CA LEU A 214 -16.27 11.94 -2.73
C LEU A 214 -17.54 11.51 -3.48
N PRO A 215 -17.48 11.31 -4.81
CA PRO A 215 -18.68 11.08 -5.62
C PRO A 215 -19.46 9.81 -5.23
N ALA A 216 -18.79 8.82 -4.61
CA ALA A 216 -19.44 7.60 -4.09
C ALA A 216 -20.25 7.85 -2.80
N PHE A 217 -20.02 8.95 -2.11
CA PHE A 217 -20.75 9.30 -0.89
C PHE A 217 -22.04 10.05 -1.18
N SER A 218 -22.94 10.12 -0.19
CA SER A 218 -24.15 10.91 -0.32
C SER A 218 -23.83 12.39 -0.58
N ALA A 219 -24.73 13.10 -1.24
CA ALA A 219 -24.58 14.52 -1.53
C ALA A 219 -24.34 15.36 -0.25
N GLY A 220 -24.95 14.98 0.87
CA GLY A 220 -24.77 15.63 2.17
C GLY A 220 -23.36 15.46 2.72
N SER A 221 -22.81 14.27 2.68
CA SER A 221 -21.44 13.95 3.11
C SER A 221 -20.41 14.61 2.20
N SER A 222 -20.62 14.55 0.88
CA SER A 222 -19.80 15.25 -0.10
C SER A 222 -19.75 16.77 0.17
N ALA A 223 -20.92 17.41 0.36
CA ALA A 223 -20.99 18.83 0.67
C ALA A 223 -20.31 19.19 2.00
N ALA A 224 -20.42 18.32 3.02
CA ALA A 224 -19.74 18.52 4.32
C ALA A 224 -18.21 18.44 4.16
N ALA A 225 -17.71 17.47 3.39
CA ALA A 225 -16.29 17.33 3.07
C ALA A 225 -15.78 18.55 2.30
N ALA A 226 -16.47 18.98 1.24
CA ALA A 226 -16.11 20.15 0.45
C ALA A 226 -16.05 21.45 1.30
N ARG A 227 -17.05 21.68 2.14
CA ARG A 227 -17.03 22.82 3.08
C ARG A 227 -15.84 22.78 4.02
N ARG A 228 -15.49 21.59 4.52
CA ARG A 228 -14.33 21.45 5.42
C ARG A 228 -13.02 21.70 4.68
N LEU A 229 -12.83 21.17 3.48
CA LEU A 229 -11.64 21.41 2.65
C LEU A 229 -11.48 22.88 2.32
N ARG A 230 -12.54 23.57 1.88
CA ARG A 230 -12.50 25.03 1.60
C ARG A 230 -12.12 25.85 2.85
N ARG A 231 -12.61 25.49 4.04
CA ARG A 231 -12.21 26.14 5.30
C ARG A 231 -10.72 25.91 5.62
N LEU A 232 -10.13 24.85 5.13
CA LEU A 232 -8.69 24.60 5.21
C LEU A 232 -7.91 25.32 4.10
N GLY A 233 -8.58 26.08 3.22
CA GLY A 233 -7.99 26.78 2.10
C GLY A 233 -7.59 25.86 0.95
N VAL A 234 -8.23 24.69 0.79
CA VAL A 234 -8.08 23.83 -0.37
C VAL A 234 -8.96 24.37 -1.49
N GLU A 235 -8.36 24.60 -2.66
CA GLU A 235 -9.05 24.92 -3.90
C GLU A 235 -9.63 23.64 -4.51
N ILE A 236 -10.91 23.67 -4.90
CA ILE A 236 -11.60 22.48 -5.41
C ILE A 236 -12.11 22.77 -6.81
N HIS A 237 -11.57 22.05 -7.79
CA HIS A 237 -11.97 22.08 -9.19
C HIS A 237 -12.66 20.76 -9.54
N VAL A 238 -13.98 20.74 -9.46
CA VAL A 238 -14.85 19.62 -9.89
C VAL A 238 -15.39 19.92 -11.28
N ASN A 239 -15.95 18.91 -11.97
CA ASN A 239 -16.29 19.00 -13.39
C ASN A 239 -15.08 19.46 -14.23
N THR A 240 -13.88 19.01 -13.91
CA THR A 240 -12.64 19.47 -14.50
C THR A 240 -11.76 18.28 -14.90
N LEU A 241 -11.46 18.18 -16.18
CA LEU A 241 -10.59 17.15 -16.75
C LEU A 241 -9.14 17.63 -16.78
N VAL A 242 -8.22 16.81 -16.33
CA VAL A 242 -6.79 17.00 -16.58
C VAL A 242 -6.49 16.51 -17.99
N THR A 243 -5.97 17.43 -18.82
CA THR A 243 -5.66 17.17 -20.24
C THR A 243 -4.20 16.92 -20.48
N ASP A 244 -3.33 17.46 -19.62
CA ASP A 244 -1.89 17.25 -19.71
C ASP A 244 -1.21 17.41 -18.35
N VAL A 245 -0.09 16.70 -18.19
CA VAL A 245 0.80 16.81 -17.03
C VAL A 245 2.23 16.80 -17.52
N ASP A 246 3.00 17.80 -17.12
CA ASP A 246 4.43 17.91 -17.46
C ASP A 246 5.30 18.17 -16.21
N ALA A 247 6.58 18.36 -16.40
CA ALA A 247 7.54 18.60 -15.30
C ALA A 247 7.25 19.89 -14.50
N ALA A 248 6.49 20.84 -15.05
CA ALA A 248 6.22 22.15 -14.44
C ALA A 248 4.81 22.26 -13.84
N GLY A 249 3.83 21.42 -14.27
CA GLY A 249 2.48 21.55 -13.76
C GLY A 249 1.44 20.65 -14.41
N VAL A 250 0.19 21.07 -14.28
CA VAL A 250 -1.01 20.37 -14.76
C VAL A 250 -1.81 21.32 -15.65
N ARG A 251 -2.26 20.84 -16.82
CA ARG A 251 -3.25 21.52 -17.66
C ARG A 251 -4.61 20.88 -17.44
N MET A 252 -5.62 21.69 -17.43
CA MET A 252 -6.99 21.23 -17.17
C MET A 252 -8.02 22.03 -17.95
N THR A 253 -9.16 21.41 -18.23
CA THR A 253 -10.30 22.05 -18.89
C THR A 253 -11.59 21.69 -18.16
N PRO A 254 -12.63 22.53 -18.20
CA PRO A 254 -13.96 22.13 -17.76
C PRO A 254 -14.39 20.84 -18.47
N ALA A 255 -15.08 19.96 -17.77
CA ALA A 255 -15.68 18.76 -18.37
C ALA A 255 -16.84 19.16 -19.31
N PRO A 256 -17.05 18.45 -20.43
CA PRO A 256 -18.20 18.69 -21.31
C PRO A 256 -19.53 18.66 -20.54
N PRO A 257 -20.52 19.46 -20.91
CA PRO A 257 -20.64 20.28 -22.13
C PRO A 257 -20.14 21.72 -22.02
N ALA A 258 -19.38 22.09 -20.97
CA ALA A 258 -18.87 23.44 -20.82
C ALA A 258 -17.88 23.83 -21.95
N PRO A 259 -17.78 25.12 -22.31
CA PRO A 259 -16.83 25.57 -23.31
C PRO A 259 -15.40 25.27 -22.87
N VAL A 260 -14.56 24.88 -23.84
CA VAL A 260 -13.15 24.55 -23.59
C VAL A 260 -12.41 25.86 -23.26
N ALA A 261 -12.01 25.99 -22.00
CA ALA A 261 -11.09 27.03 -21.54
C ALA A 261 -9.96 26.30 -20.81
N GLU A 262 -8.78 26.22 -21.44
CA GLU A 262 -7.62 25.57 -20.83
C GLU A 262 -7.08 26.46 -19.71
N GLU A 263 -6.90 25.88 -18.55
CA GLU A 263 -6.22 26.48 -17.40
C GLU A 263 -4.96 25.69 -17.08
N ARG A 264 -3.89 26.37 -16.67
CA ARG A 264 -2.65 25.77 -16.21
C ARG A 264 -2.40 26.07 -14.75
N ILE A 265 -2.04 25.06 -14.00
CA ILE A 265 -1.56 25.17 -12.62
C ILE A 265 -0.11 24.73 -12.58
N ASP A 266 0.79 25.68 -12.36
CA ASP A 266 2.19 25.37 -12.14
C ASP A 266 2.41 24.84 -10.72
N ALA A 267 2.95 23.63 -10.63
CA ALA A 267 3.13 22.90 -9.36
C ALA A 267 4.31 21.95 -9.45
N MET A 268 5.21 21.97 -8.47
CA MET A 268 6.31 21.03 -8.40
C MET A 268 5.89 19.68 -7.79
N THR A 269 4.85 19.66 -6.97
CA THR A 269 4.27 18.41 -6.41
C THR A 269 2.94 18.12 -7.07
N ARG A 270 2.90 17.03 -7.85
CA ARG A 270 1.72 16.56 -8.58
C ARG A 270 1.41 15.14 -8.15
N VAL A 271 0.22 14.94 -7.57
CA VAL A 271 -0.25 13.65 -7.07
C VAL A 271 -1.38 13.15 -7.94
N TRP A 272 -1.29 11.90 -8.38
CA TRP A 272 -2.36 11.26 -9.14
C TRP A 272 -3.03 10.18 -8.27
N SER A 273 -4.25 10.45 -7.81
CA SER A 273 -5.09 9.54 -7.02
C SER A 273 -6.38 9.15 -7.73
N ALA A 274 -6.52 9.52 -9.01
CA ALA A 274 -7.66 9.20 -9.85
C ALA A 274 -7.47 7.87 -10.60
N GLY A 275 -8.53 7.06 -10.65
CA GLY A 275 -8.59 5.87 -11.48
C GLY A 275 -7.78 4.68 -10.99
N VAL A 276 -8.33 3.51 -11.27
CA VAL A 276 -7.68 2.21 -11.06
C VAL A 276 -7.91 1.35 -12.29
N ALA A 277 -6.96 0.46 -12.60
CA ALA A 277 -7.04 -0.51 -13.68
C ALA A 277 -6.56 -1.87 -13.19
N ALA A 278 -6.99 -2.92 -13.86
CA ALA A 278 -6.47 -4.25 -13.60
C ALA A 278 -4.97 -4.33 -13.97
N PRO A 279 -4.14 -5.04 -13.21
CA PRO A 279 -2.74 -5.24 -13.54
C PRO A 279 -2.59 -6.10 -14.81
N ALA A 280 -1.42 -6.03 -15.47
CA ALA A 280 -1.13 -6.80 -16.68
C ALA A 280 -1.38 -8.32 -16.54
N LEU A 281 -1.21 -8.86 -15.33
CA LEU A 281 -1.52 -10.26 -15.02
C LEU A 281 -2.98 -10.62 -15.31
N ALA A 282 -3.93 -9.69 -15.10
CA ALA A 282 -5.33 -9.92 -15.38
C ALA A 282 -5.60 -10.21 -16.86
N ALA A 283 -4.98 -9.43 -17.76
CA ALA A 283 -5.10 -9.63 -19.19
C ALA A 283 -4.55 -10.99 -19.63
N ARG A 284 -3.43 -11.44 -19.04
CA ARG A 284 -2.87 -12.77 -19.30
C ARG A 284 -3.81 -13.89 -18.87
N ILE A 285 -4.36 -13.81 -17.65
CA ILE A 285 -5.33 -14.78 -17.15
C ILE A 285 -6.59 -14.78 -18.01
N ALA A 286 -7.12 -13.60 -18.33
CA ALA A 286 -8.30 -13.48 -19.19
C ALA A 286 -8.08 -14.11 -20.58
N THR A 287 -6.90 -13.90 -21.18
CA THR A 287 -6.52 -14.51 -22.46
C THR A 287 -6.40 -16.04 -22.32
N ALA A 288 -5.72 -16.54 -21.30
CA ALA A 288 -5.49 -17.97 -21.10
C ALA A 288 -6.80 -18.74 -20.79
N THR A 289 -7.75 -18.10 -20.12
CA THR A 289 -9.04 -18.73 -19.74
C THR A 289 -10.20 -18.41 -20.70
N GLY A 290 -10.01 -17.45 -21.62
CA GLY A 290 -11.12 -16.92 -22.43
C GLY A 290 -12.12 -16.10 -21.61
N ALA A 291 -11.80 -15.71 -20.37
CA ALA A 291 -12.72 -15.00 -19.51
C ALA A 291 -12.97 -13.55 -20.00
N PRO A 292 -14.21 -13.07 -19.99
CA PRO A 292 -14.51 -11.69 -20.32
C PRO A 292 -13.98 -10.74 -19.23
N THR A 293 -13.72 -9.48 -19.64
CA THR A 293 -13.30 -8.42 -18.74
C THR A 293 -14.21 -7.21 -18.85
N ASP A 294 -14.25 -6.38 -17.80
CA ASP A 294 -14.90 -5.08 -17.86
C ASP A 294 -14.00 -4.00 -18.50
N ARG A 295 -14.52 -2.76 -18.58
CA ARG A 295 -13.78 -1.62 -19.19
C ARG A 295 -12.49 -1.26 -18.46
N SER A 296 -12.34 -1.64 -17.20
CA SER A 296 -11.11 -1.42 -16.42
C SER A 296 -10.16 -2.63 -16.43
N GLY A 297 -10.49 -3.68 -17.20
CA GLY A 297 -9.72 -4.91 -17.34
C GLY A 297 -9.93 -5.91 -16.19
N ARG A 298 -10.92 -5.68 -15.29
CA ARG A 298 -11.22 -6.63 -14.22
C ARG A 298 -11.90 -7.86 -14.80
N ILE A 299 -11.58 -9.03 -14.29
CA ILE A 299 -12.08 -10.32 -14.78
C ILE A 299 -13.52 -10.53 -14.28
N LEU A 300 -14.45 -10.80 -15.21
CA LEU A 300 -15.80 -11.20 -14.86
C LEU A 300 -15.77 -12.60 -14.25
N VAL A 301 -16.46 -12.77 -13.15
CA VAL A 301 -16.51 -14.04 -12.41
C VAL A 301 -17.92 -14.57 -12.27
N GLU A 302 -18.04 -15.88 -12.06
CA GLU A 302 -19.28 -16.54 -11.69
C GLU A 302 -19.73 -16.11 -10.27
N PRO A 303 -21.00 -16.33 -9.89
CA PRO A 303 -21.48 -15.97 -8.56
C PRO A 303 -20.76 -16.67 -7.40
N ASP A 304 -19.98 -17.69 -7.64
CA ASP A 304 -19.11 -18.35 -6.64
C ASP A 304 -17.66 -17.87 -6.70
N LEU A 305 -17.40 -16.80 -7.44
CA LEU A 305 -16.12 -16.11 -7.64
C LEU A 305 -15.10 -16.91 -8.45
N THR A 306 -15.52 -17.94 -9.16
CA THR A 306 -14.66 -18.67 -10.09
C THR A 306 -14.66 -18.01 -11.47
N VAL A 307 -13.63 -18.26 -12.24
CA VAL A 307 -13.54 -17.86 -13.64
C VAL A 307 -14.48 -18.78 -14.45
N PRO A 308 -15.29 -18.24 -15.39
CA PRO A 308 -16.17 -19.05 -16.24
C PRO A 308 -15.40 -20.17 -16.95
N GLY A 309 -15.88 -21.42 -16.82
CA GLY A 309 -15.22 -22.60 -17.36
C GLY A 309 -14.02 -23.13 -16.55
N HIS A 310 -13.54 -22.40 -15.55
CA HIS A 310 -12.37 -22.76 -14.72
C HIS A 310 -12.72 -22.75 -13.22
N PRO A 311 -13.44 -23.79 -12.74
CA PRO A 311 -13.89 -23.85 -11.35
C PRO A 311 -12.75 -23.95 -10.32
N GLU A 312 -11.53 -24.24 -10.75
CA GLU A 312 -10.31 -24.28 -9.94
C GLU A 312 -9.66 -22.89 -9.77
N ILE A 313 -10.06 -21.86 -10.59
CA ILE A 313 -9.48 -20.51 -10.55
C ILE A 313 -10.49 -19.53 -9.95
N PHE A 314 -10.16 -18.96 -8.81
CA PHE A 314 -10.93 -17.91 -8.15
C PHE A 314 -10.28 -16.55 -8.41
N VAL A 315 -11.09 -15.53 -8.72
CA VAL A 315 -10.64 -14.13 -8.77
C VAL A 315 -11.41 -13.34 -7.73
N ILE A 316 -10.69 -12.60 -6.87
CA ILE A 316 -11.27 -11.95 -5.70
C ILE A 316 -10.74 -10.52 -5.51
N GLY A 317 -11.45 -9.75 -4.70
CA GLY A 317 -11.08 -8.37 -4.37
C GLY A 317 -11.26 -7.43 -5.55
N ASP A 318 -10.36 -6.45 -5.64
CA ASP A 318 -10.50 -5.36 -6.61
C ASP A 318 -10.29 -5.80 -8.05
N LEU A 319 -9.75 -7.01 -8.27
CA LEU A 319 -9.55 -7.59 -9.60
C LEU A 319 -10.80 -8.24 -10.17
N MET A 320 -11.76 -8.64 -9.35
CA MET A 320 -13.00 -9.26 -9.81
C MET A 320 -14.01 -8.22 -10.29
N ALA A 321 -14.74 -8.54 -11.35
CA ALA A 321 -15.94 -7.84 -11.79
C ALA A 321 -17.17 -8.72 -11.51
N LEU A 322 -18.01 -8.31 -10.58
CA LEU A 322 -19.25 -8.97 -10.20
C LEU A 322 -20.29 -7.90 -9.81
N ASP A 323 -21.45 -7.88 -10.48
CA ASP A 323 -22.60 -7.03 -10.14
C ASP A 323 -22.26 -5.54 -9.89
N GLY A 324 -21.22 -5.01 -10.55
CA GLY A 324 -20.81 -3.63 -10.38
C GLY A 324 -20.17 -3.30 -9.01
N LEU A 325 -19.76 -4.31 -8.25
CA LEU A 325 -19.11 -4.10 -6.94
C LEU A 325 -17.87 -3.21 -7.05
N PRO A 326 -17.69 -2.27 -6.10
CA PRO A 326 -16.53 -1.39 -6.09
C PRO A 326 -15.25 -2.11 -5.65
N GLY A 327 -14.09 -1.61 -6.10
CA GLY A 327 -12.78 -2.03 -5.59
C GLY A 327 -12.50 -1.39 -4.23
N VAL A 328 -13.00 -1.98 -3.16
CA VAL A 328 -12.81 -1.50 -1.78
C VAL A 328 -12.39 -2.64 -0.86
N ALA A 329 -11.66 -2.29 0.19
CA ALA A 329 -11.13 -3.26 1.15
C ALA A 329 -12.20 -4.23 1.71
N GLN A 330 -13.44 -3.76 1.90
CA GLN A 330 -14.52 -4.60 2.43
C GLN A 330 -14.98 -5.68 1.45
N VAL A 331 -15.02 -5.38 0.14
CA VAL A 331 -15.29 -6.37 -0.92
C VAL A 331 -14.16 -7.39 -0.93
N ALA A 332 -12.91 -6.95 -0.90
CA ALA A 332 -11.74 -7.84 -0.88
C ALA A 332 -11.71 -8.76 0.35
N ILE A 333 -12.01 -8.25 1.54
CA ILE A 333 -12.08 -9.03 2.79
C ILE A 333 -13.17 -10.12 2.69
N GLN A 334 -14.35 -9.75 2.22
CA GLN A 334 -15.50 -10.65 2.19
C GLN A 334 -15.37 -11.70 1.08
N SER A 335 -14.93 -11.31 -0.12
CA SER A 335 -14.69 -12.22 -1.24
C SER A 335 -13.57 -13.21 -0.93
N GLY A 336 -12.46 -12.76 -0.32
CA GLY A 336 -11.39 -13.62 0.14
C GLY A 336 -11.85 -14.66 1.16
N GLY A 337 -12.57 -14.20 2.20
CA GLY A 337 -13.13 -15.11 3.19
C GLY A 337 -14.14 -16.10 2.61
N TYR A 338 -14.91 -15.68 1.60
CA TYR A 338 -15.85 -16.55 0.90
C TYR A 338 -15.11 -17.62 0.07
N ALA A 339 -14.18 -17.24 -0.79
CA ALA A 339 -13.42 -18.17 -1.63
C ALA A 339 -12.72 -19.24 -0.78
N GLY A 340 -12.03 -18.85 0.29
CA GLY A 340 -11.40 -19.81 1.19
C GLY A 340 -12.38 -20.78 1.86
N ARG A 341 -13.60 -20.33 2.21
CA ARG A 341 -14.65 -21.22 2.74
C ARG A 341 -15.19 -22.18 1.68
N VAL A 342 -15.40 -21.72 0.45
CA VAL A 342 -15.86 -22.56 -0.67
C VAL A 342 -14.86 -23.66 -0.95
N ILE A 343 -13.58 -23.32 -1.10
CA ILE A 343 -12.49 -24.28 -1.33
C ILE A 343 -12.44 -25.31 -0.19
N ARG A 344 -12.46 -24.88 1.06
CA ARG A 344 -12.46 -25.79 2.22
C ARG A 344 -13.65 -26.75 2.23
N ARG A 345 -14.84 -26.26 1.81
CA ARG A 345 -16.04 -27.13 1.69
C ARG A 345 -15.88 -28.15 0.56
N ARG A 346 -15.36 -27.74 -0.61
CA ARG A 346 -15.08 -28.62 -1.74
C ARG A 346 -14.10 -29.74 -1.34
N LEU A 347 -13.01 -29.37 -0.64
CA LEU A 347 -12.02 -30.36 -0.15
C LEU A 347 -12.58 -31.32 0.91
N ALA A 348 -13.62 -30.93 1.62
CA ALA A 348 -14.34 -31.79 2.56
C ALA A 348 -15.49 -32.57 1.90
N GLY A 349 -15.60 -32.58 0.57
CA GLY A 349 -16.69 -33.27 -0.16
C GLY A 349 -18.08 -32.65 0.06
N LYS A 350 -18.14 -31.41 0.53
CA LYS A 350 -19.40 -30.67 0.80
C LYS A 350 -19.76 -29.74 -0.36
N PRO A 351 -21.05 -29.47 -0.60
CA PRO A 351 -21.48 -28.50 -1.60
C PRO A 351 -20.82 -27.14 -1.37
N ALA A 352 -20.53 -26.39 -2.44
CA ALA A 352 -19.89 -25.06 -2.38
C ALA A 352 -20.63 -24.07 -1.45
N GLY A 353 -21.94 -24.14 -1.40
CA GLY A 353 -22.79 -23.29 -0.58
C GLY A 353 -23.57 -22.29 -1.44
N LYS A 354 -24.04 -21.21 -0.82
CA LYS A 354 -24.76 -20.13 -1.52
C LYS A 354 -23.75 -19.28 -2.31
N PRO A 355 -24.18 -18.60 -3.40
CA PRO A 355 -23.42 -17.59 -4.11
C PRO A 355 -22.85 -16.52 -3.19
N PHE A 356 -21.80 -15.84 -3.65
CA PHE A 356 -21.24 -14.70 -2.94
C PHE A 356 -22.27 -13.57 -2.86
N HIS A 357 -22.39 -13.02 -1.67
CA HIS A 357 -23.21 -11.83 -1.44
C HIS A 357 -22.40 -10.83 -0.63
N TYR A 358 -22.23 -9.63 -1.20
CA TYR A 358 -21.54 -8.54 -0.51
C TYR A 358 -22.46 -7.88 0.52
N PHE A 359 -21.99 -7.79 1.74
CA PHE A 359 -22.64 -7.01 2.79
C PHE A 359 -21.98 -5.64 2.88
N ASP A 360 -22.67 -4.65 2.34
CA ASP A 360 -22.20 -3.26 2.39
C ASP A 360 -22.26 -2.73 3.83
N LYS A 361 -21.11 -2.28 4.33
CA LYS A 361 -20.96 -1.65 5.66
C LYS A 361 -20.98 -0.14 5.59
N GLY A 362 -21.05 0.42 4.39
CA GLY A 362 -20.95 1.86 4.12
C GLY A 362 -19.51 2.35 3.97
N ASP A 363 -19.42 3.63 3.68
CA ASP A 363 -18.18 4.34 3.36
C ASP A 363 -17.80 5.32 4.46
N ILE A 364 -16.50 5.50 4.65
CA ILE A 364 -15.95 6.42 5.63
C ILE A 364 -14.68 7.06 5.09
N ALA A 365 -14.54 8.38 5.20
CA ALA A 365 -13.34 9.11 4.79
C ALA A 365 -13.04 10.25 5.77
N THR A 366 -11.78 10.41 6.14
CA THR A 366 -11.36 11.59 6.92
C THR A 366 -11.08 12.76 5.99
N VAL A 367 -11.40 13.96 6.46
CA VAL A 367 -11.11 15.18 5.70
C VAL A 367 -9.98 15.96 6.35
N SER A 368 -9.94 15.93 7.68
CA SER A 368 -8.94 16.62 8.48
C SER A 368 -9.01 16.17 9.93
N ARG A 369 -8.16 16.71 10.76
CA ARG A 369 -8.22 16.53 12.21
C ARG A 369 -9.63 16.83 12.74
N PHE A 370 -10.18 15.87 13.49
CA PHE A 370 -11.52 15.91 14.09
C PHE A 370 -12.66 16.13 13.09
N ALA A 371 -12.42 15.83 11.81
CA ALA A 371 -13.46 15.91 10.80
C ALA A 371 -13.34 14.77 9.80
N ALA A 372 -14.36 13.93 9.76
CA ALA A 372 -14.57 12.88 8.77
C ALA A 372 -16.03 12.87 8.32
N VAL A 373 -16.31 12.16 7.27
CA VAL A 373 -17.66 11.85 6.80
C VAL A 373 -17.84 10.34 6.76
N ALA A 374 -19.02 9.86 7.12
CA ALA A 374 -19.37 8.46 7.09
C ALA A 374 -20.83 8.28 6.66
N ASP A 375 -21.02 7.41 5.69
CA ASP A 375 -22.34 6.99 5.20
C ASP A 375 -22.52 5.50 5.50
N LEU A 376 -23.30 5.17 6.52
CA LEU A 376 -23.48 3.82 7.03
C LEU A 376 -24.96 3.43 6.94
N ARG A 377 -25.37 2.67 5.93
CA ARG A 377 -26.71 2.07 5.85
C ARG A 377 -27.86 2.97 6.32
N GLY A 378 -27.90 4.23 5.83
CA GLY A 378 -28.91 5.21 6.18
C GLY A 378 -28.54 6.16 7.33
N VAL A 379 -27.47 5.89 8.07
CA VAL A 379 -26.93 6.81 9.08
C VAL A 379 -25.78 7.61 8.47
N ARG A 380 -25.89 8.94 8.53
CA ARG A 380 -24.86 9.87 8.04
C ARG A 380 -24.22 10.60 9.20
N LEU A 381 -22.92 10.50 9.32
CA LEU A 381 -22.15 11.20 10.34
C LEU A 381 -21.13 12.14 9.68
N SER A 382 -20.93 13.31 10.26
CA SER A 382 -19.91 14.26 9.80
C SER A 382 -19.24 14.96 10.98
N GLY A 383 -18.09 15.61 10.72
CA GLY A 383 -17.32 16.30 11.75
C GLY A 383 -16.75 15.34 12.79
N LEU A 384 -16.82 15.71 14.08
CA LEU A 384 -16.23 14.94 15.18
C LEU A 384 -16.83 13.54 15.33
N ALA A 385 -18.15 13.40 15.18
CA ALA A 385 -18.81 12.10 15.28
C ALA A 385 -18.35 11.14 14.17
N GLY A 386 -18.28 11.61 12.93
CA GLY A 386 -17.69 10.83 11.81
C GLY A 386 -16.23 10.49 12.07
N TRP A 387 -15.46 11.41 12.64
CA TRP A 387 -14.05 11.19 12.93
C TRP A 387 -13.81 10.16 14.06
N LEU A 388 -14.61 10.17 15.11
CA LEU A 388 -14.55 9.16 16.17
C LEU A 388 -14.89 7.77 15.63
N LEU A 389 -15.90 7.67 14.78
CA LEU A 389 -16.23 6.41 14.11
C LEU A 389 -15.07 5.96 13.20
N TRP A 390 -14.50 6.86 12.40
CA TRP A 390 -13.34 6.59 11.58
C TRP A 390 -12.17 6.04 12.43
N LEU A 391 -11.89 6.67 13.57
CA LEU A 391 -10.83 6.25 14.49
C LEU A 391 -11.04 4.82 14.98
N VAL A 392 -12.26 4.52 15.48
CA VAL A 392 -12.59 3.18 16.01
C VAL A 392 -12.51 2.12 14.93
N VAL A 393 -13.09 2.38 13.75
CA VAL A 393 -13.10 1.43 12.63
C VAL A 393 -11.66 1.13 12.18
N HIS A 394 -10.85 2.15 11.88
CA HIS A 394 -9.49 1.95 11.39
C HIS A 394 -8.59 1.30 12.43
N TRP A 395 -8.73 1.67 13.70
CA TRP A 395 -8.02 1.03 14.81
C TRP A 395 -8.38 -0.46 14.95
N ALA A 396 -9.66 -0.80 14.85
CA ALA A 396 -10.13 -2.19 14.98
C ALA A 396 -9.63 -3.09 13.85
N TYR A 397 -9.53 -2.54 12.62
CA TYR A 397 -9.07 -3.29 11.44
C TYR A 397 -7.55 -3.33 11.29
N LEU A 398 -6.79 -2.49 12.01
CA LEU A 398 -5.31 -2.59 12.03
C LEU A 398 -4.88 -3.99 12.46
N PRO A 399 -3.97 -4.62 11.70
CA PRO A 399 -3.56 -6.00 11.94
C PRO A 399 -2.67 -6.07 13.14
N ARG A 400 -2.86 -6.32 14.31
CA ARG A 400 -1.97 -6.56 15.49
C ARG A 400 -2.17 -5.57 16.63
N GLY A 401 -2.10 -6.11 17.85
CA GLY A 401 -2.18 -5.31 19.08
C GLY A 401 -1.05 -4.28 19.21
N ARG A 402 0.19 -4.63 18.80
CA ARG A 402 1.33 -3.70 18.79
C ARG A 402 1.08 -2.50 17.87
N ASN A 403 0.67 -2.74 16.62
CA ASN A 403 0.40 -1.65 15.68
C ASN A 403 -0.78 -0.79 16.14
N ARG A 404 -1.80 -1.39 16.76
CA ARG A 404 -2.91 -0.67 17.36
C ARG A 404 -2.47 0.26 18.47
N ALA A 405 -1.60 -0.22 19.38
CA ALA A 405 -1.10 0.59 20.49
C ALA A 405 -0.22 1.75 20.01
N SER A 406 0.74 1.47 19.11
CA SER A 406 1.62 2.51 18.59
C SER A 406 0.88 3.56 17.77
N SER A 407 -0.08 3.15 16.93
CA SER A 407 -0.91 4.09 16.17
C SER A 407 -1.75 4.99 17.06
N LEU A 408 -2.32 4.49 18.16
CA LEU A 408 -3.06 5.32 19.11
C LEU A 408 -2.18 6.40 19.75
N ILE A 409 -0.95 6.04 20.14
CA ILE A 409 0.02 6.99 20.70
C ILE A 409 0.37 8.07 19.66
N ARG A 410 0.67 7.67 18.43
CA ARG A 410 0.99 8.61 17.35
C ARG A 410 -0.18 9.51 16.99
N TRP A 411 -1.37 8.97 16.94
CA TRP A 411 -2.60 9.76 16.74
C TRP A 411 -2.82 10.75 17.88
N ALA A 412 -2.63 10.33 19.13
CA ALA A 412 -2.70 11.24 20.27
C ALA A 412 -1.68 12.39 20.14
N VAL A 413 -0.41 12.09 19.86
CA VAL A 413 0.64 13.10 19.65
C VAL A 413 0.31 14.04 18.50
N THR A 414 -0.16 13.50 17.36
CA THR A 414 -0.44 14.31 16.17
C THR A 414 -1.74 15.11 16.30
N PHE A 415 -2.81 14.48 16.80
CA PHE A 415 -4.12 15.13 16.83
C PHE A 415 -4.30 16.06 18.04
N LEU A 416 -3.69 15.78 19.18
CA LEU A 416 -3.70 16.69 20.33
C LEU A 416 -2.59 17.75 20.21
N GLY A 417 -1.42 17.39 19.68
CA GLY A 417 -0.30 18.28 19.42
C GLY A 417 -0.39 19.02 18.09
N ARG A 418 0.73 19.66 17.72
CA ARG A 418 0.95 20.31 16.40
C ARG A 418 2.03 19.58 15.59
N ARG A 419 2.72 18.62 16.18
CA ARG A 419 3.90 17.97 15.60
C ARG A 419 3.51 16.70 14.85
N ARG A 420 4.25 16.43 13.77
CA ARG A 420 4.21 15.15 13.05
C ARG A 420 5.54 14.44 13.29
N PRO A 421 5.54 13.17 13.71
CA PRO A 421 6.76 12.49 14.11
C PRO A 421 7.66 12.09 12.92
N GLU A 422 7.07 11.83 11.74
CA GLU A 422 7.78 11.26 10.59
C GLU A 422 8.09 12.33 9.53
N ARG A 423 8.95 13.33 9.89
CA ARG A 423 9.31 14.44 8.98
C ARG A 423 10.75 14.39 8.47
N ALA A 424 11.53 13.40 8.87
CA ALA A 424 12.89 13.27 8.38
C ALA A 424 12.91 12.87 6.89
N VAL A 425 13.70 13.60 6.12
CA VAL A 425 13.98 13.32 4.70
C VAL A 425 15.46 12.99 4.59
N THR A 426 15.80 11.83 4.03
CA THR A 426 17.20 11.45 3.84
C THR A 426 17.81 12.18 2.66
N ALA A 427 19.15 12.29 2.62
CA ALA A 427 19.85 12.96 1.52
C ALA A 427 19.46 12.37 0.14
N ARG A 428 19.34 11.05 0.02
CA ARG A 428 18.89 10.40 -1.21
C ARG A 428 17.46 10.80 -1.59
N GLN A 429 16.56 10.85 -0.62
CA GLN A 429 15.18 11.26 -0.85
C GLN A 429 15.08 12.76 -1.23
N ALA A 430 15.97 13.58 -0.72
CA ALA A 430 16.07 14.99 -1.10
C ALA A 430 16.73 15.23 -2.46
N GLY A 431 17.18 14.18 -3.15
CA GLY A 431 17.83 14.28 -4.46
C GLY A 431 19.31 14.64 -4.41
N PHE A 432 19.93 14.62 -3.23
CA PHE A 432 21.37 14.83 -3.16
C PHE A 432 22.13 13.64 -3.75
N PRO A 433 23.22 13.87 -4.51
CA PRO A 433 24.09 12.79 -4.94
C PRO A 433 24.67 12.10 -3.69
N VAL A 434 24.49 10.79 -3.63
CA VAL A 434 25.14 10.00 -2.56
C VAL A 434 26.64 9.97 -2.85
N PRO A 435 27.49 10.49 -1.97
CA PRO A 435 28.93 10.38 -2.17
C PRO A 435 29.30 8.88 -2.27
N PRO A 436 30.25 8.52 -3.13
CA PRO A 436 30.76 7.15 -3.17
C PRO A 436 31.22 6.74 -1.76
N PRO A 437 31.06 5.47 -1.39
CA PRO A 437 31.60 4.99 -0.12
C PRO A 437 33.08 5.39 -0.03
N ALA A 438 33.50 5.88 1.12
CA ALA A 438 34.90 6.15 1.34
C ALA A 438 35.72 4.90 0.98
N PRO A 439 36.86 5.05 0.25
CA PRO A 439 37.70 3.90 -0.07
C PRO A 439 37.97 3.15 1.24
N ALA A 440 37.76 1.83 1.20
CA ALA A 440 38.02 0.99 2.37
C ALA A 440 39.46 1.31 2.85
N THR A 441 39.56 1.75 4.10
CA THR A 441 40.91 1.89 4.71
C THR A 441 41.58 0.55 4.55
N PRO A 442 42.76 0.47 3.91
CA PRO A 442 43.41 -0.80 3.77
C PRO A 442 43.62 -1.39 5.17
N ALA A 443 43.21 -2.65 5.32
CA ALA A 443 43.40 -3.35 6.58
C ALA A 443 44.90 -3.16 6.98
N PRO A 444 45.22 -2.89 8.27
CA PRO A 444 46.61 -2.78 8.69
C PRO A 444 47.31 -4.05 8.24
N ALA A 445 48.41 -3.85 7.50
CA ALA A 445 49.20 -4.96 6.99
C ALA A 445 49.46 -5.89 8.17
N THR A 446 49.00 -7.14 8.06
CA THR A 446 49.31 -8.17 9.05
C THR A 446 50.82 -8.22 9.17
N ALA A 447 51.31 -7.81 10.34
CA ALA A 447 52.76 -7.90 10.65
C ALA A 447 53.18 -9.34 10.37
N THR A 448 54.12 -9.48 9.42
CA THR A 448 54.76 -10.77 9.14
C THR A 448 55.33 -11.28 10.44
N PRO A 449 54.98 -12.47 10.92
CA PRO A 449 55.61 -12.98 12.14
C PRO A 449 57.13 -13.12 11.92
N ALA A 450 57.88 -12.55 12.81
CA ALA A 450 59.34 -12.66 12.79
C ALA A 450 59.76 -14.14 12.78
N PRO A 451 60.84 -14.52 12.04
CA PRO A 451 61.28 -15.89 11.97
C PRO A 451 61.70 -16.37 13.36
N ALA A 452 61.13 -17.50 13.77
CA ALA A 452 61.44 -18.16 15.04
C ALA A 452 62.93 -18.52 15.08
N THR A 453 63.67 -17.94 16.01
CA THR A 453 65.03 -18.36 16.37
C THR A 453 64.98 -19.79 16.93
N ALA A 454 65.68 -20.70 16.25
CA ALA A 454 65.82 -22.08 16.68
C ALA A 454 66.60 -22.13 17.99
N THR A 455 66.03 -22.73 19.03
CA THR A 455 66.71 -23.12 20.28
C THR A 455 66.94 -24.64 20.28
N PRO A 456 68.10 -25.13 20.64
CA PRO A 456 68.47 -26.54 20.50
C PRO A 456 67.79 -27.45 21.54
N ALA A 457 67.58 -28.68 21.13
CA ALA A 457 67.00 -29.76 21.90
C ALA A 457 67.82 -30.12 23.14
N SER A 458 67.15 -30.38 24.28
CA SER A 458 67.70 -31.24 25.34
C SER A 458 66.55 -31.91 26.13
N ALA A 459 66.54 -33.27 26.02
CA ALA A 459 66.33 -34.30 27.02
C ALA A 459 65.06 -34.33 27.90
N THR A 460 64.31 -35.40 27.62
CA THR A 460 63.65 -36.42 28.51
C THR A 460 63.31 -36.01 29.96
N ALA A 461 62.01 -36.12 30.30
CA ALA A 461 61.61 -36.81 31.56
C ALA A 461 60.06 -37.01 31.60
N THR A 462 59.66 -38.23 31.62
CA THR A 462 58.71 -38.94 32.52
C THR A 462 57.27 -38.44 32.73
N ALA A 463 56.35 -39.30 32.40
CA ALA A 463 54.90 -39.25 32.61
C ALA A 463 54.47 -39.32 34.09
N ALA A 464 53.39 -38.66 34.44
CA ALA A 464 52.46 -39.04 35.54
C ALA A 464 51.06 -38.48 35.33
N PRO A 465 49.98 -39.02 35.98
CA PRO A 465 48.69 -39.31 35.30
C PRO A 465 47.58 -38.25 35.55
N ARG A 466 46.60 -38.34 34.71
CA ARG A 466 45.33 -37.57 34.72
C ARG A 466 44.50 -37.87 35.96
N GLN A 467 43.88 -36.85 36.54
CA GLN A 467 42.67 -36.92 37.35
C GLN A 467 41.54 -36.07 36.76
N PRO A 468 40.26 -36.44 36.93
CA PRO A 468 39.14 -35.83 36.25
C PRO A 468 38.56 -34.62 36.99
N VAL A 469 38.10 -33.61 36.24
CA VAL A 469 37.35 -32.47 36.79
C VAL A 469 35.85 -32.68 36.58
N THR A 470 35.18 -32.69 37.68
CA THR A 470 33.74 -32.76 37.88
C THR A 470 33.02 -31.49 37.39
N SER A 471 31.88 -31.73 36.77
CA SER A 471 30.80 -30.78 36.45
C SER A 471 30.34 -29.96 37.66
N ALA A 472 30.20 -28.66 37.49
CA ALA A 472 29.38 -27.85 38.39
C ALA A 472 28.32 -27.07 37.59
N ALA A 473 27.10 -27.30 37.99
CA ALA A 473 25.87 -26.69 37.45
C ALA A 473 25.75 -25.22 37.86
N LEU A 474 25.14 -24.43 36.97
CA LEU A 474 24.67 -23.09 37.27
C LEU A 474 23.20 -23.10 37.63
N PRO A 475 22.73 -22.35 38.63
CA PRO A 475 21.29 -22.22 38.97
C PRO A 475 20.64 -21.08 38.23
N ARG A 476 19.37 -21.32 37.93
CA ARG A 476 18.18 -20.48 37.63
C ARG A 476 18.34 -19.09 37.02
#